data_60408c137b4a04d43940fed0c9cbb005
#
_entry.id   60408c137b4a04d43940fed0c9cbb005
#
_cell.length_a   1.000
_cell.length_b   1.000
_cell.length_c   1.000
_cell.angle_alpha   90.00
_cell.angle_beta   90.00
_cell.angle_gamma   90.00
#
_symmetry.space_group_name_H-M   'P 1'
#
loop_
_entity.id
_entity.type
_entity.pdbx_description
1 polymer ?
#
loop_
_entity_poly.entity_id
_entity_poly.type
_entity_poly.pdbx_seq_one_letter_code
_entity_poly.pdbx_strand_id
1 'polypeptide(L)'
;VAGDLYLYSLFDSQKTAWSAEFMNKTMVAEVAKNKADRAIRFWDNYRIVRTSTGTTPATGDKSYQWNVLVSTTNMSKYLASLDKLQSAMQANDFADISMQAFVPDTGDRVGKVMVSMAATSSARLGEALDARIEPWFANTLKDLSNIRTYEHAWALECTTLYNAQP
;
A
#
# COMPACT_ATOMS: atom_id res chain seq x y z
N VAL A 1 -11.11 -10.48 -4.86
CA VAL A 1 -12.39 -10.79 -5.49
C VAL A 1 -13.26 -9.54 -5.45
N ALA A 2 -14.11 -9.28 -6.44
CA ALA A 2 -15.02 -8.13 -6.42
C ALA A 2 -15.94 -8.24 -5.19
N GLY A 3 -15.99 -7.18 -4.37
CA GLY A 3 -16.77 -7.15 -3.13
C GLY A 3 -15.96 -7.40 -1.86
N ASP A 4 -14.68 -7.76 -1.95
CA ASP A 4 -13.82 -7.82 -0.78
C ASP A 4 -13.55 -6.40 -0.24
N LEU A 5 -13.57 -6.25 1.08
CA LEU A 5 -13.28 -5.01 1.76
C LEU A 5 -11.95 -5.12 2.50
N TYR A 6 -11.14 -4.07 2.35
CA TYR A 6 -9.91 -3.88 3.08
C TYR A 6 -10.06 -2.68 4.01
N LEU A 7 -9.88 -2.91 5.29
CA LEU A 7 -9.76 -1.82 6.26
C LEU A 7 -8.32 -1.78 6.74
N TYR A 8 -7.68 -0.63 6.61
CA TYR A 8 -6.34 -0.44 7.14
C TYR A 8 -6.24 0.86 7.92
N SER A 9 -5.37 0.86 8.90
CA SER A 9 -5.05 2.03 9.72
C SER A 9 -3.55 2.26 9.71
N LEU A 10 -3.15 3.52 9.57
CA LEU A 10 -1.77 3.95 9.65
C LEU A 10 -1.49 4.51 11.03
N PHE A 11 -0.38 4.14 11.61
CA PHE A 11 0.09 4.59 12.91
C PHE A 11 1.50 5.16 12.79
N ASP A 12 1.85 6.05 13.68
CA ASP A 12 3.19 6.67 13.76
C ASP A 12 4.29 5.66 14.15
N SER A 13 3.90 4.59 14.83
CA SER A 13 4.84 3.59 15.30
C SER A 13 4.19 2.21 15.50
N GLN A 14 5.01 1.16 15.49
CA GLN A 14 4.57 -0.18 15.87
C GLN A 14 4.06 -0.22 17.32
N LYS A 15 4.67 0.56 18.22
CA LYS A 15 4.21 0.66 19.60
C LYS A 15 2.75 1.13 19.66
N THR A 16 2.42 2.21 18.94
CA THR A 16 1.05 2.72 18.86
C THR A 16 0.11 1.72 18.21
N ALA A 17 0.52 1.11 17.10
CA ALA A 17 -0.25 0.09 16.40
C ALA A 17 -0.61 -1.10 17.31
N TRP A 18 0.36 -1.64 18.03
CA TRP A 18 0.14 -2.78 18.94
C TRP A 18 -0.60 -2.39 20.22
N SER A 19 -0.61 -1.12 20.62
CA SER A 19 -1.38 -0.62 21.76
C SER A 19 -2.84 -0.34 21.40
N ALA A 20 -3.19 -0.31 20.12
CA ALA A 20 -4.55 -0.04 19.68
C ALA A 20 -5.44 -1.25 19.95
N GLU A 21 -6.48 -1.04 20.74
CA GLU A 21 -7.48 -2.08 21.04
C GLU A 21 -8.51 -2.18 19.92
N PHE A 22 -8.13 -2.81 18.81
CA PHE A 22 -9.04 -2.94 17.64
C PHE A 22 -10.30 -3.74 17.92
N MET A 23 -10.26 -4.64 18.92
CA MET A 23 -11.38 -5.46 19.33
C MET A 23 -11.87 -5.05 20.72
N ASN A 24 -11.92 -3.77 21.00
CA ASN A 24 -12.52 -3.28 22.25
C ASN A 24 -14.03 -3.57 22.30
N LYS A 25 -14.63 -3.46 23.48
CA LYS A 25 -16.05 -3.80 23.73
C LYS A 25 -17.01 -3.04 22.79
N THR A 26 -16.70 -1.80 22.47
CA THR A 26 -17.51 -0.99 21.54
C THR A 26 -17.46 -1.53 20.14
N MET A 27 -16.26 -1.84 19.63
CA MET A 27 -16.09 -2.43 18.30
C MET A 27 -16.80 -3.80 18.22
N VAL A 28 -16.64 -4.65 19.23
CA VAL A 28 -17.32 -5.95 19.27
C VAL A 28 -18.83 -5.78 19.25
N ALA A 29 -19.39 -4.81 20.01
CA ALA A 29 -20.82 -4.54 20.03
C ALA A 29 -21.35 -4.02 18.69
N GLU A 30 -20.62 -3.09 18.03
CA GLU A 30 -20.99 -2.60 16.70
C GLU A 30 -20.89 -3.69 15.64
N VAL A 31 -19.87 -4.51 15.73
CA VAL A 31 -19.69 -5.69 14.87
C VAL A 31 -20.86 -6.67 15.04
N ALA A 32 -21.32 -6.91 16.26
CA ALA A 32 -22.45 -7.81 16.53
C ALA A 32 -23.79 -7.26 16.05
N LYS A 33 -24.00 -5.94 16.07
CA LYS A 33 -25.21 -5.29 15.52
C LYS A 33 -25.34 -5.47 14.02
N ASN A 34 -24.22 -5.43 13.31
CA ASN A 34 -24.19 -5.58 11.86
C ASN A 34 -24.09 -7.07 11.52
N LYS A 35 -25.24 -7.74 11.47
CA LYS A 35 -25.36 -9.17 11.11
C LYS A 35 -25.02 -9.48 9.63
N ALA A 36 -24.34 -8.58 8.95
CA ALA A 36 -23.95 -8.81 7.57
C ALA A 36 -23.04 -10.04 7.47
N ASP A 37 -23.17 -10.76 6.37
CA ASP A 37 -22.29 -11.87 6.00
C ASP A 37 -20.86 -11.37 5.82
N ARG A 38 -20.14 -11.33 6.92
CA ARG A 38 -18.72 -11.02 6.90
C ARG A 38 -17.94 -12.08 7.63
N ALA A 39 -16.86 -12.45 7.06
CA ALA A 39 -15.82 -13.21 7.72
C ALA A 39 -14.61 -12.31 7.83
N ILE A 40 -14.15 -12.01 9.04
CA ILE A 40 -12.80 -11.49 9.22
C ILE A 40 -11.88 -12.64 8.89
N ARG A 41 -11.13 -12.49 7.81
CA ARG A 41 -10.32 -13.57 7.27
C ARG A 41 -8.86 -13.40 7.60
N PHE A 42 -8.39 -12.14 7.67
CA PHE A 42 -6.99 -11.83 7.88
C PHE A 42 -6.85 -10.60 8.75
N TRP A 43 -5.85 -10.62 9.57
CA TRP A 43 -5.35 -9.48 10.31
C TRP A 43 -3.83 -9.48 10.22
N ASP A 44 -3.30 -8.61 9.39
CA ASP A 44 -1.87 -8.51 9.17
C ASP A 44 -1.35 -7.17 9.68
N ASN A 45 -0.19 -7.19 10.30
CA ASN A 45 0.53 -6.01 10.72
C ASN A 45 1.74 -5.78 9.81
N TYR A 46 1.94 -4.54 9.39
CA TYR A 46 2.99 -4.16 8.47
C TYR A 46 3.83 -3.04 9.04
N ARG A 47 5.13 -3.07 8.78
CA ARG A 47 5.99 -1.90 8.92
C ARG A 47 6.03 -1.12 7.61
N ILE A 48 5.86 0.20 7.70
CA ILE A 48 6.15 1.08 6.59
C ILE A 48 7.68 1.23 6.53
N VAL A 49 8.29 0.72 5.48
CA VAL A 49 9.76 0.76 5.31
C VAL A 49 10.19 1.84 4.32
N ARG A 50 9.22 2.41 3.61
CA ARG A 50 9.40 3.55 2.74
C ARG A 50 8.11 4.35 2.71
N THR A 51 8.20 5.63 3.05
CA THR A 51 7.09 6.57 2.92
C THR A 51 7.21 7.37 1.62
N SER A 52 6.08 7.61 1.01
CA SER A 52 5.97 8.59 -0.06
C SER A 52 5.96 10.02 0.50
N THR A 53 6.36 10.97 -0.34
CA THR A 53 6.22 12.41 -0.08
C THR A 53 4.84 12.96 -0.43
N GLY A 54 3.86 12.08 -0.65
CA GLY A 54 2.49 12.47 -0.99
C GLY A 54 1.78 13.22 0.13
N THR A 55 0.75 13.97 -0.22
CA THR A 55 -0.12 14.64 0.74
C THR A 55 -0.91 13.62 1.55
N THR A 56 -1.09 13.89 2.84
CA THR A 56 -1.98 13.09 3.68
C THR A 56 -3.43 13.35 3.26
N PRO A 57 -4.22 12.33 2.89
CA PRO A 57 -5.58 12.53 2.43
C PRO A 57 -6.48 13.01 3.58
N ALA A 58 -7.40 13.93 3.28
CA ALA A 58 -8.42 14.36 4.23
C ALA A 58 -9.53 13.30 4.39
N THR A 59 -10.29 13.39 5.48
CA THR A 59 -11.47 12.54 5.65
C THR A 59 -12.47 12.78 4.50
N GLY A 60 -12.92 11.70 3.88
CA GLY A 60 -13.77 11.69 2.68
C GLY A 60 -13.00 11.62 1.37
N ASP A 61 -11.71 11.89 1.35
CA ASP A 61 -10.92 11.80 0.12
C ASP A 61 -10.86 10.37 -0.39
N LYS A 62 -10.93 10.25 -1.71
CA LYS A 62 -10.75 8.99 -2.43
C LYS A 62 -9.33 8.87 -2.93
N SER A 63 -8.83 7.64 -2.94
CA SER A 63 -7.60 7.26 -3.63
C SER A 63 -7.78 5.94 -4.37
N TYR A 64 -7.06 5.81 -5.46
CA TYR A 64 -7.04 4.61 -6.29
C TYR A 64 -5.65 4.02 -6.19
N GLN A 65 -5.58 2.76 -5.79
CA GLN A 65 -4.32 2.12 -5.47
C GLN A 65 -4.10 0.88 -6.32
N TRP A 66 -2.88 0.72 -6.80
CA TRP A 66 -2.36 -0.54 -7.33
C TRP A 66 -1.32 -1.07 -6.35
N ASN A 67 -1.58 -2.25 -5.86
CA ASN A 67 -0.74 -2.92 -4.88
C ASN A 67 -0.09 -4.14 -5.50
N VAL A 68 1.17 -4.39 -5.17
CA VAL A 68 1.89 -5.58 -5.59
C VAL A 68 2.64 -6.19 -4.42
N LEU A 69 2.51 -7.50 -4.28
CA LEU A 69 3.26 -8.31 -3.34
C LEU A 69 4.46 -8.92 -4.07
N VAL A 70 5.64 -8.75 -3.52
CA VAL A 70 6.91 -9.14 -4.12
C VAL A 70 7.74 -9.94 -3.13
N SER A 71 8.27 -11.07 -3.57
CA SER A 71 9.40 -11.72 -2.92
C SER A 71 10.71 -11.16 -3.45
N THR A 72 11.69 -10.94 -2.58
CA THR A 72 13.01 -10.46 -2.98
C THR A 72 14.11 -11.19 -2.24
N THR A 73 15.19 -11.50 -2.95
CA THR A 73 16.42 -12.08 -2.38
C THR A 73 17.35 -11.00 -1.82
N ASN A 74 17.07 -9.70 -2.08
CA ASN A 74 17.85 -8.59 -1.58
C ASN A 74 16.96 -7.37 -1.28
N MET A 75 16.46 -7.32 -0.06
CA MET A 75 15.56 -6.27 0.43
C MET A 75 16.14 -4.87 0.25
N SER A 76 17.38 -4.64 0.66
CA SER A 76 18.00 -3.30 0.61
C SER A 76 18.14 -2.81 -0.83
N LYS A 77 18.57 -3.68 -1.74
CA LYS A 77 18.67 -3.34 -3.16
C LYS A 77 17.31 -3.07 -3.77
N TYR A 78 16.28 -3.86 -3.39
CA TYR A 78 14.93 -3.67 -3.86
C TYR A 78 14.36 -2.30 -3.41
N LEU A 79 14.46 -1.97 -2.14
CA LEU A 79 14.00 -0.69 -1.59
C LEU A 79 14.73 0.51 -2.22
N ALA A 80 16.07 0.43 -2.37
CA ALA A 80 16.84 1.48 -3.04
C ALA A 80 16.41 1.69 -4.51
N SER A 81 15.95 0.63 -5.18
CA SER A 81 15.43 0.75 -6.55
C SER A 81 14.04 1.38 -6.60
N LEU A 82 13.22 1.23 -5.55
CA LEU A 82 11.96 1.97 -5.43
C LEU A 82 12.21 3.47 -5.25
N ASP A 83 13.28 3.87 -4.54
CA ASP A 83 13.66 5.29 -4.39
C ASP A 83 14.10 5.88 -5.74
N LYS A 84 14.85 5.13 -6.53
CA LYS A 84 15.22 5.52 -7.90
C LYS A 84 13.98 5.63 -8.79
N LEU A 85 13.04 4.69 -8.67
CA LEU A 85 11.79 4.74 -9.43
C LEU A 85 10.96 5.97 -9.06
N GLN A 86 10.82 6.28 -7.77
CA GLN A 86 10.11 7.48 -7.34
C GLN A 86 10.73 8.75 -7.93
N SER A 87 12.06 8.85 -7.90
CA SER A 87 12.77 9.99 -8.50
C SER A 87 12.56 10.07 -10.01
N ALA A 88 12.57 8.93 -10.70
CA ALA A 88 12.30 8.88 -12.13
C ALA A 88 10.84 9.27 -12.44
N MET A 89 9.87 8.84 -11.64
CA MET A 89 8.46 9.22 -11.78
C MET A 89 8.30 10.72 -11.61
N GLN A 90 8.93 11.33 -10.61
CA GLN A 90 8.90 12.78 -10.38
C GLN A 90 9.46 13.56 -11.58
N ALA A 91 10.53 13.06 -12.20
CA ALA A 91 11.16 13.67 -13.37
C ALA A 91 10.35 13.49 -14.68
N ASN A 92 9.35 12.62 -14.71
CA ASN A 92 8.54 12.29 -15.88
C ASN A 92 7.04 12.57 -15.65
N ASP A 93 6.73 13.66 -14.95
CA ASP A 93 5.36 14.16 -14.73
C ASP A 93 4.45 13.27 -13.86
N PHE A 94 5.03 12.40 -13.01
CA PHE A 94 4.30 11.56 -12.05
C PHE A 94 4.65 11.90 -10.59
N ALA A 95 4.93 13.18 -10.30
CA ALA A 95 5.24 13.62 -8.94
C ALA A 95 4.04 13.51 -7.97
N ASP A 96 2.82 13.52 -8.49
CA ASP A 96 1.57 13.37 -7.76
C ASP A 96 1.23 11.91 -7.40
N ILE A 97 1.90 10.95 -8.01
CA ILE A 97 1.74 9.53 -7.68
C ILE A 97 2.52 9.20 -6.42
N SER A 98 1.80 8.77 -5.41
CA SER A 98 2.43 8.31 -4.17
C SER A 98 2.86 6.85 -4.29
N MET A 99 4.01 6.51 -3.72
CA MET A 99 4.47 5.13 -3.67
C MET A 99 5.00 4.79 -2.29
N GLN A 100 4.42 3.77 -1.66
CA GLN A 100 4.81 3.30 -0.33
C GLN A 100 5.24 1.83 -0.39
N ALA A 101 6.13 1.43 0.51
CA ALA A 101 6.52 0.05 0.68
C ALA A 101 6.30 -0.41 2.13
N PHE A 102 5.77 -1.60 2.28
CA PHE A 102 5.36 -2.21 3.53
C PHE A 102 5.99 -3.60 3.66
N VAL A 103 6.49 -3.92 4.84
CA VAL A 103 6.96 -5.27 5.17
C VAL A 103 6.03 -5.87 6.21
N PRO A 104 5.37 -6.99 5.91
CA PRO A 104 4.52 -7.69 6.84
C PRO A 104 5.32 -8.24 8.03
N ASP A 105 4.85 -7.99 9.24
CA ASP A 105 5.39 -8.55 10.46
C ASP A 105 4.58 -9.76 10.96
N THR A 106 3.37 -9.93 10.45
CA THR A 106 2.47 -11.06 10.77
C THR A 106 1.80 -11.61 9.52
N GLY A 107 1.21 -12.80 9.65
CA GLY A 107 0.47 -13.47 8.58
C GLY A 107 1.34 -14.26 7.61
N ASP A 108 0.74 -14.74 6.55
CA ASP A 108 1.36 -15.59 5.53
C ASP A 108 2.24 -14.85 4.51
N ARG A 109 2.26 -13.53 4.62
CA ARG A 109 3.04 -12.64 3.74
C ARG A 109 4.38 -12.22 4.35
N VAL A 110 4.71 -12.68 5.55
CA VAL A 110 6.00 -12.40 6.20
C VAL A 110 7.16 -12.79 5.27
N GLY A 111 8.19 -11.94 5.22
CA GLY A 111 9.34 -12.10 4.32
C GLY A 111 9.17 -11.52 2.92
N LYS A 112 8.00 -10.97 2.61
CA LYS A 112 7.71 -10.29 1.34
C LYS A 112 7.69 -8.77 1.51
N VAL A 113 7.55 -8.05 0.41
CA VAL A 113 7.33 -6.60 0.37
C VAL A 113 6.03 -6.33 -0.36
N MET A 114 5.15 -5.54 0.22
CA MET A 114 4.02 -4.96 -0.48
C MET A 114 4.39 -3.55 -0.91
N VAL A 115 4.23 -3.25 -2.19
CA VAL A 115 4.39 -1.89 -2.73
C VAL A 115 3.02 -1.41 -3.17
N SER A 116 2.66 -0.21 -2.75
CA SER A 116 1.42 0.48 -3.14
C SER A 116 1.76 1.72 -3.94
N MET A 117 1.20 1.84 -5.13
CA MET A 117 1.12 3.09 -5.90
C MET A 117 -0.29 3.64 -5.76
N ALA A 118 -0.41 4.94 -5.47
CA ALA A 118 -1.70 5.58 -5.30
C ALA A 118 -1.79 6.90 -6.05
N ALA A 119 -2.98 7.14 -6.61
CA ALA A 119 -3.36 8.36 -7.30
C ALA A 119 -4.70 8.89 -6.79
N THR A 120 -5.02 10.15 -7.07
CA THR A 120 -6.29 10.79 -6.72
C THR A 120 -7.43 10.42 -7.66
N SER A 121 -7.12 9.81 -8.81
CA SER A 121 -8.13 9.29 -9.75
C SER A 121 -7.68 7.97 -10.39
N SER A 122 -8.64 7.16 -10.81
CA SER A 122 -8.38 5.91 -11.53
C SER A 122 -7.69 6.14 -12.88
N ALA A 123 -8.06 7.21 -13.57
CA ALA A 123 -7.43 7.58 -14.84
C ALA A 123 -5.94 7.89 -14.64
N ARG A 124 -5.61 8.69 -13.61
CA ARG A 124 -4.22 9.04 -13.30
C ARG A 124 -3.39 7.83 -12.87
N LEU A 125 -3.99 6.90 -12.13
CA LEU A 125 -3.34 5.62 -11.82
C LEU A 125 -3.09 4.80 -13.09
N GLY A 126 -4.07 4.78 -14.02
CA GLY A 126 -3.93 4.12 -15.32
C GLY A 126 -2.76 4.67 -16.13
N GLU A 127 -2.63 5.98 -16.23
CA GLU A 127 -1.49 6.65 -16.90
C GLU A 127 -0.14 6.20 -16.30
N ALA A 128 -0.04 6.17 -14.97
CA ALA A 128 1.17 5.70 -14.30
C ALA A 128 1.46 4.20 -14.55
N LEU A 129 0.43 3.38 -14.69
CA LEU A 129 0.59 1.97 -15.04
C LEU A 129 0.96 1.75 -16.51
N ASP A 130 0.44 2.58 -17.41
CA ASP A 130 0.83 2.55 -18.83
C ASP A 130 2.30 2.98 -19.01
N ALA A 131 2.76 3.95 -18.21
CA ALA A 131 4.16 4.38 -18.24
C ALA A 131 5.17 3.27 -17.86
N ARG A 132 4.73 2.13 -17.35
CA ARG A 132 5.61 1.00 -16.99
C ARG A 132 6.38 0.40 -18.19
N ILE A 133 5.87 0.59 -19.40
CA ILE A 133 6.55 0.17 -20.64
C ILE A 133 7.49 1.22 -21.19
N GLU A 134 7.45 2.44 -20.66
CA GLU A 134 8.34 3.50 -21.09
C GLU A 134 9.80 3.20 -20.72
N PRO A 135 10.77 3.56 -21.59
CA PRO A 135 12.18 3.24 -21.36
C PRO A 135 12.72 3.72 -20.00
N TRP A 136 12.31 4.90 -19.55
CA TRP A 136 12.76 5.46 -18.27
C TRP A 136 12.30 4.61 -17.08
N PHE A 137 11.06 4.09 -17.11
CA PHE A 137 10.51 3.25 -16.06
C PHE A 137 11.18 1.85 -16.10
N ALA A 138 11.19 1.24 -17.28
CA ALA A 138 11.75 -0.08 -17.48
C ALA A 138 13.23 -0.14 -17.09
N ASN A 139 14.03 0.86 -17.48
CA ASN A 139 15.45 0.94 -17.15
C ASN A 139 15.70 1.07 -15.63
N THR A 140 14.84 1.81 -14.93
CA THR A 140 14.96 1.97 -13.46
C THR A 140 14.81 0.62 -12.74
N LEU A 141 13.97 -0.26 -13.27
CA LEU A 141 13.68 -1.57 -12.66
C LEU A 141 14.48 -2.73 -13.26
N LYS A 142 15.32 -2.48 -14.27
CA LYS A 142 16.06 -3.53 -15.00
C LYS A 142 16.89 -4.41 -14.07
N ASP A 143 17.57 -3.79 -13.10
CA ASP A 143 18.46 -4.50 -12.18
C ASP A 143 17.71 -5.35 -11.13
N LEU A 144 16.38 -5.27 -11.10
CA LEU A 144 15.55 -6.03 -10.17
C LEU A 144 15.09 -7.37 -10.72
N SER A 145 15.22 -7.62 -12.03
CA SER A 145 14.70 -8.83 -12.67
C SER A 145 15.19 -10.12 -12.03
N ASN A 146 16.45 -10.12 -11.53
CA ASN A 146 17.10 -11.29 -10.95
C ASN A 146 16.92 -11.40 -9.42
N ILE A 147 16.31 -10.41 -8.77
CA ILE A 147 16.20 -10.38 -7.31
C ILE A 147 14.77 -10.29 -6.82
N ARG A 148 13.79 -10.20 -7.73
CA ARG A 148 12.37 -10.10 -7.35
C ARG A 148 11.51 -11.09 -8.12
N THR A 149 10.46 -11.53 -7.46
CA THR A 149 9.35 -12.28 -8.06
C THR A 149 8.05 -11.63 -7.68
N TYR A 150 7.21 -11.33 -8.67
CA TYR A 150 5.84 -10.88 -8.43
C TYR A 150 4.99 -12.06 -7.95
N GLU A 151 4.38 -11.92 -6.78
CA GLU A 151 3.54 -12.96 -6.18
C GLU A 151 2.07 -12.70 -6.47
N HIS A 152 1.64 -11.46 -6.27
CA HIS A 152 0.25 -11.07 -6.42
C HIS A 152 0.13 -9.56 -6.66
N ALA A 153 -0.90 -9.15 -7.40
CA ALA A 153 -1.22 -7.74 -7.57
C ALA A 153 -2.75 -7.54 -7.54
N TRP A 154 -3.19 -6.40 -7.00
CA TRP A 154 -4.61 -6.03 -6.93
C TRP A 154 -4.78 -4.52 -6.92
N ALA A 155 -5.96 -4.07 -7.32
CA ALA A 155 -6.34 -2.67 -7.26
C ALA A 155 -7.39 -2.43 -6.18
N LEU A 156 -7.37 -1.26 -5.58
CA LEU A 156 -8.32 -0.79 -4.58
C LEU A 156 -8.82 0.60 -4.95
N GLU A 157 -10.09 0.85 -4.72
CA GLU A 157 -10.64 2.18 -4.50
C GLU A 157 -10.78 2.36 -2.99
N CYS A 158 -10.12 3.36 -2.43
CA CYS A 158 -10.09 3.62 -1.00
C CYS A 158 -10.80 4.94 -0.70
N THR A 159 -11.43 5.00 0.46
CA THR A 159 -11.97 6.24 1.03
C THR A 159 -11.37 6.43 2.40
N THR A 160 -10.83 7.60 2.67
CA THR A 160 -10.32 7.96 4.00
C THR A 160 -11.49 8.17 4.95
N LEU A 161 -11.68 7.25 5.87
CA LEU A 161 -12.79 7.29 6.83
C LEU A 161 -12.51 8.26 8.00
N TYR A 162 -11.25 8.36 8.38
CA TYR A 162 -10.81 9.20 9.50
C TYR A 162 -9.35 9.58 9.31
N ASN A 163 -9.03 10.83 9.60
CA ASN A 163 -7.67 11.34 9.64
C ASN A 163 -7.48 12.10 10.95
N ALA A 164 -6.62 11.60 11.82
CA ALA A 164 -6.25 12.24 13.08
C ALA A 164 -5.14 13.29 12.84
N GLN A 165 -5.36 14.24 11.97
CA GLN A 165 -4.45 15.40 11.89
C GLN A 165 -4.69 16.28 13.11
N PRO A 166 -3.63 16.72 13.80
CA PRO A 166 -3.75 17.66 14.90
C PRO A 166 -4.24 19.02 14.45
#